data_ee247ce786a55d80b96cc78ad3118a85
#
_entry.id   ee247ce786a55d80b96cc78ad3118a85
#
_cell.length_a   1.000
_cell.length_b   1.000
_cell.length_c   1.000
_cell.angle_alpha   90.00
_cell.angle_beta   90.00
_cell.angle_gamma   90.00
#
_symmetry.space_group_name_H-M   'P 1'
#
loop_
_entity.id
_entity.type
_entity.pdbx_description
1 polymer ?
#
loop_
_entity_poly.entity_id
_entity_poly.type
_entity_poly.pdbx_seq_one_letter_code
_entity_poly.pdbx_strand_id
1 'polypeptide(L)'
;MSKVRQVVAFVLVMLVPACASFQTAGQVQAGRRALLVNDSEAALPYFLEAAKGDPNYVYISEDFREGIWTYVGRTQYATKRYQDARRSLEHALANDRDDNLARLYYGLTLVRLGDSTRGLKEIESAMQGIHDWLEYMERTRPFQAFWDPLREIRKTIENDLDKTPGKDLGRENLIADAEWLGNKMETEIEKVRQDERRQYERDFDRRRGPSVGIGIGF
;
A
#
# COMPACT_ATOMS: atom_id res chain seq x y z
N MET A 1 -48.35 -12.26 14.25
CA MET A 1 -47.26 -13.04 13.62
C MET A 1 -46.55 -12.32 12.47
N SER A 2 -47.08 -11.23 11.86
CA SER A 2 -46.47 -10.54 10.72
C SER A 2 -45.28 -9.60 11.09
N LYS A 3 -45.38 -8.89 12.22
CA LYS A 3 -44.35 -7.90 12.64
C LYS A 3 -42.99 -8.56 13.03
N VAL A 4 -43.02 -9.75 13.64
CA VAL A 4 -41.82 -10.49 14.02
C VAL A 4 -41.08 -11.02 12.76
N ARG A 5 -41.82 -11.47 11.74
CA ARG A 5 -41.26 -11.88 10.44
C ARG A 5 -40.59 -10.72 9.69
N GLN A 6 -41.16 -9.52 9.76
CA GLN A 6 -40.57 -8.32 9.13
C GLN A 6 -39.29 -7.84 9.83
N VAL A 7 -39.27 -7.90 11.19
CA VAL A 7 -38.07 -7.54 11.97
C VAL A 7 -36.94 -8.54 11.73
N VAL A 8 -37.21 -9.84 11.68
CA VAL A 8 -36.21 -10.88 11.38
C VAL A 8 -35.66 -10.74 9.97
N ALA A 9 -36.51 -10.43 8.97
CA ALA A 9 -36.06 -10.19 7.60
C ALA A 9 -35.20 -8.92 7.50
N PHE A 10 -35.50 -7.86 8.23
CA PHE A 10 -34.74 -6.61 8.24
C PHE A 10 -33.37 -6.78 8.91
N VAL A 11 -33.27 -7.57 9.99
CA VAL A 11 -31.99 -7.88 10.67
C VAL A 11 -31.11 -8.78 9.80
N LEU A 12 -31.69 -9.73 9.05
CA LEU A 12 -30.91 -10.59 8.15
C LEU A 12 -30.30 -9.82 6.98
N VAL A 13 -30.98 -8.81 6.45
CA VAL A 13 -30.49 -7.97 5.35
C VAL A 13 -29.32 -7.07 5.77
N MET A 14 -29.25 -6.68 7.05
CA MET A 14 -28.18 -5.83 7.59
C MET A 14 -26.87 -6.59 7.88
N LEU A 15 -26.89 -7.93 7.97
CA LEU A 15 -25.71 -8.74 8.27
C LEU A 15 -24.85 -9.07 7.03
N VAL A 16 -25.44 -8.97 5.82
CA VAL A 16 -24.74 -9.34 4.57
C VAL A 16 -23.56 -8.40 4.22
N PRO A 17 -23.66 -7.05 4.31
CA PRO A 17 -22.54 -6.17 3.94
C PRO A 17 -21.35 -6.25 4.90
N ALA A 18 -21.58 -6.54 6.19
CA ALA A 18 -20.48 -6.66 7.16
C ALA A 18 -19.58 -7.88 6.90
N CYS A 19 -20.14 -8.98 6.41
CA CYS A 19 -19.37 -10.16 6.03
C CYS A 19 -18.52 -9.91 4.77
N ALA A 20 -19.04 -9.17 3.80
CA ALA A 20 -18.33 -8.89 2.55
C ALA A 20 -17.09 -8.01 2.79
N SER A 21 -17.20 -6.94 3.58
CA SER A 21 -16.08 -6.05 3.90
C SER A 21 -14.98 -6.76 4.69
N PHE A 22 -15.35 -7.64 5.63
CA PHE A 22 -14.38 -8.44 6.38
C PHE A 22 -13.65 -9.43 5.47
N GLN A 23 -14.36 -10.04 4.53
CA GLN A 23 -13.76 -10.96 3.55
C GLN A 23 -12.79 -10.24 2.64
N THR A 24 -13.14 -9.05 2.10
CA THR A 24 -12.24 -8.24 1.26
C THR A 24 -10.95 -7.88 2.00
N ALA A 25 -11.05 -7.39 3.24
CA ALA A 25 -9.87 -7.09 4.06
C ALA A 25 -9.00 -8.32 4.30
N GLY A 26 -9.60 -9.50 4.51
CA GLY A 26 -8.89 -10.78 4.65
C GLY A 26 -8.11 -11.15 3.39
N GLN A 27 -8.71 -10.99 2.21
CA GLN A 27 -8.06 -11.22 0.92
C GLN A 27 -6.88 -10.26 0.71
N VAL A 28 -7.06 -8.96 0.98
CA VAL A 28 -5.96 -7.97 0.88
C VAL A 28 -4.79 -8.34 1.80
N GLN A 29 -5.06 -8.73 3.04
CA GLN A 29 -4.00 -9.16 3.96
C GLN A 29 -3.29 -10.44 3.50
N ALA A 30 -4.00 -11.39 2.89
CA ALA A 30 -3.39 -12.58 2.31
C ALA A 30 -2.47 -12.24 1.13
N GLY A 31 -2.95 -11.39 0.21
CA GLY A 31 -2.16 -10.91 -0.92
C GLY A 31 -0.91 -10.14 -0.47
N ARG A 32 -1.03 -9.24 0.52
CA ARG A 32 0.11 -8.50 1.07
C ARG A 32 1.17 -9.42 1.70
N ARG A 33 0.75 -10.46 2.44
CA ARG A 33 1.70 -11.45 2.98
C ARG A 33 2.48 -12.18 1.88
N ALA A 34 1.83 -12.50 0.76
CA ALA A 34 2.51 -13.09 -0.39
C ALA A 34 3.51 -12.11 -1.03
N LEU A 35 3.16 -10.81 -1.15
CA LEU A 35 4.10 -9.78 -1.64
C LEU A 35 5.33 -9.62 -0.76
N LEU A 36 5.18 -9.69 0.57
CA LEU A 36 6.31 -9.57 1.51
C LEU A 36 7.35 -10.69 1.36
N VAL A 37 6.95 -11.83 0.80
CA VAL A 37 7.86 -12.95 0.47
C VAL A 37 8.17 -13.03 -1.04
N ASN A 38 7.90 -11.95 -1.78
CA ASN A 38 8.11 -11.81 -3.23
C ASN A 38 7.34 -12.85 -4.08
N ASP A 39 6.22 -13.39 -3.58
CA ASP A 39 5.36 -14.30 -4.31
C ASP A 39 4.18 -13.56 -4.94
N SER A 40 4.46 -12.85 -6.02
CA SER A 40 3.45 -12.08 -6.76
C SER A 40 2.43 -12.97 -7.48
N GLU A 41 2.79 -14.19 -7.88
CA GLU A 41 1.85 -15.13 -8.51
C GLU A 41 0.79 -15.62 -7.49
N ALA A 42 1.20 -15.90 -6.25
CA ALA A 42 0.26 -16.23 -5.19
C ALA A 42 -0.55 -15.00 -4.70
N ALA A 43 0.00 -13.78 -4.80
CA ALA A 43 -0.68 -12.57 -4.36
C ALA A 43 -1.84 -12.17 -5.28
N LEU A 44 -1.67 -12.33 -6.61
CA LEU A 44 -2.61 -11.81 -7.60
C LEU A 44 -4.06 -12.31 -7.43
N PRO A 45 -4.34 -13.62 -7.26
CA PRO A 45 -5.71 -14.10 -7.07
C PRO A 45 -6.39 -13.50 -5.84
N TYR A 46 -5.66 -13.26 -4.75
CA TYR A 46 -6.22 -12.61 -3.55
C TYR A 46 -6.67 -11.19 -3.84
N PHE A 47 -5.85 -10.39 -4.53
CA PHE A 47 -6.23 -9.02 -4.87
C PHE A 47 -7.36 -8.95 -5.89
N LEU A 48 -7.42 -9.87 -6.84
CA LEU A 48 -8.53 -9.95 -7.79
C LEU A 48 -9.85 -10.30 -7.09
N GLU A 49 -9.84 -11.23 -6.13
CA GLU A 49 -11.02 -11.54 -5.33
C GLU A 49 -11.43 -10.36 -4.43
N ALA A 50 -10.46 -9.66 -3.83
CA ALA A 50 -10.74 -8.44 -3.08
C ALA A 50 -11.40 -7.36 -3.96
N ALA A 51 -10.88 -7.12 -5.17
CA ALA A 51 -11.44 -6.15 -6.11
C ALA A 51 -12.86 -6.52 -6.60
N LYS A 52 -13.20 -7.81 -6.67
CA LYS A 52 -14.57 -8.26 -6.96
C LYS A 52 -15.51 -7.98 -5.78
N GLY A 53 -15.04 -8.19 -4.54
CA GLY A 53 -15.82 -7.99 -3.34
C GLY A 53 -16.08 -6.50 -3.05
N ASP A 54 -15.06 -5.69 -3.21
CA ASP A 54 -15.15 -4.22 -3.06
C ASP A 54 -14.14 -3.55 -4.02
N PRO A 55 -14.59 -3.08 -5.18
CA PRO A 55 -13.73 -2.41 -6.16
C PRO A 55 -13.22 -1.03 -5.70
N ASN A 56 -13.79 -0.47 -4.63
CA ASN A 56 -13.38 0.80 -4.05
C ASN A 56 -12.57 0.63 -2.75
N TYR A 57 -12.21 -0.61 -2.41
CA TYR A 57 -11.44 -0.87 -1.20
C TYR A 57 -10.12 -0.11 -1.21
N VAL A 58 -9.83 0.57 -0.09
CA VAL A 58 -8.57 1.26 0.17
C VAL A 58 -7.96 0.69 1.44
N TYR A 59 -6.75 0.18 1.34
CA TYR A 59 -5.94 -0.16 2.49
C TYR A 59 -5.36 1.12 3.09
N ILE A 60 -5.44 1.26 4.40
CA ILE A 60 -4.92 2.42 5.14
C ILE A 60 -3.99 1.91 6.23
N SER A 61 -2.78 2.44 6.29
CA SER A 61 -1.82 2.25 7.37
C SER A 61 -1.25 3.62 7.70
N GLU A 62 -1.54 4.11 8.90
CA GLU A 62 -1.34 5.52 9.26
C GLU A 62 -1.94 6.45 8.18
N ASP A 63 -1.14 7.34 7.63
CA ASP A 63 -1.58 8.23 6.54
C ASP A 63 -1.33 7.67 5.13
N PHE A 64 -0.71 6.48 5.04
CA PHE A 64 -0.51 5.83 3.74
C PHE A 64 -1.81 5.15 3.28
N ARG A 65 -2.16 5.39 2.03
CA ARG A 65 -3.38 4.86 1.41
C ARG A 65 -3.01 4.15 0.11
N GLU A 66 -3.56 2.96 -0.09
CA GLU A 66 -3.35 2.19 -1.31
C GLU A 66 -4.68 1.55 -1.76
N GLY A 67 -5.13 1.90 -2.96
CA GLY A 67 -6.34 1.34 -3.56
C GLY A 67 -6.15 -0.11 -3.99
N ILE A 68 -7.24 -0.88 -4.00
CA ILE A 68 -7.20 -2.29 -4.42
C ILE A 68 -6.69 -2.44 -5.87
N TRP A 69 -6.98 -1.49 -6.75
CA TRP A 69 -6.51 -1.52 -8.13
C TRP A 69 -5.03 -1.24 -8.28
N THR A 70 -4.43 -0.54 -7.32
CA THR A 70 -2.97 -0.37 -7.22
C THR A 70 -2.31 -1.71 -6.89
N TYR A 71 -2.84 -2.45 -5.90
CA TYR A 71 -2.38 -3.81 -5.58
C TYR A 71 -2.51 -4.76 -6.78
N VAL A 72 -3.66 -4.76 -7.45
CA VAL A 72 -3.88 -5.58 -8.66
C VAL A 72 -2.87 -5.20 -9.74
N GLY A 73 -2.73 -3.93 -10.06
CA GLY A 73 -1.88 -3.45 -11.15
C GLY A 73 -0.39 -3.72 -10.92
N ARG A 74 0.13 -3.43 -9.72
CA ARG A 74 1.54 -3.71 -9.40
C ARG A 74 1.86 -5.20 -9.37
N THR A 75 0.91 -6.03 -8.93
CA THR A 75 1.08 -7.47 -8.94
C THR A 75 1.02 -8.04 -10.35
N GLN A 76 0.15 -7.51 -11.22
CA GLN A 76 0.14 -7.83 -12.65
C GLN A 76 1.44 -7.41 -13.35
N TYR A 77 2.02 -6.25 -12.97
CA TYR A 77 3.34 -5.84 -13.44
C TYR A 77 4.41 -6.86 -13.06
N ALA A 78 4.47 -7.25 -11.78
CA ALA A 78 5.44 -8.22 -11.27
C ALA A 78 5.32 -9.59 -11.95
N THR A 79 4.09 -10.01 -12.31
CA THR A 79 3.81 -11.25 -13.06
C THR A 79 3.90 -11.07 -14.59
N LYS A 80 4.46 -9.95 -15.06
CA LYS A 80 4.68 -9.62 -16.48
C LYS A 80 3.39 -9.52 -17.33
N ARG A 81 2.24 -9.34 -16.70
CA ARG A 81 0.95 -9.12 -17.36
C ARG A 81 0.74 -7.64 -17.67
N TYR A 82 1.66 -7.05 -18.43
CA TYR A 82 1.77 -5.59 -18.59
C TYR A 82 0.52 -4.92 -19.16
N GLN A 83 -0.19 -5.56 -20.10
CA GLN A 83 -1.43 -4.99 -20.63
C GLN A 83 -2.56 -4.94 -19.58
N ASP A 84 -2.64 -5.95 -18.73
CA ASP A 84 -3.58 -5.99 -17.62
C ASP A 84 -3.18 -4.97 -16.55
N ALA A 85 -1.89 -4.91 -16.20
CA ALA A 85 -1.33 -3.94 -15.27
C ALA A 85 -1.68 -2.51 -15.68
N ARG A 86 -1.51 -2.18 -16.97
CA ARG A 86 -1.87 -0.87 -17.50
C ARG A 86 -3.33 -0.53 -17.21
N ARG A 87 -4.27 -1.43 -17.54
CA ARG A 87 -5.71 -1.20 -17.31
C ARG A 87 -6.05 -0.99 -15.85
N SER A 88 -5.48 -1.84 -14.98
CA SER A 88 -5.72 -1.75 -13.54
C SER A 88 -5.14 -0.47 -12.93
N LEU A 89 -3.96 -0.04 -13.37
CA LEU A 89 -3.32 1.19 -12.89
C LEU A 89 -3.98 2.46 -13.45
N GLU A 90 -4.47 2.43 -14.67
CA GLU A 90 -5.34 3.50 -15.22
C GLU A 90 -6.61 3.64 -14.38
N HIS A 91 -7.21 2.52 -13.95
CA HIS A 91 -8.37 2.54 -13.06
C HIS A 91 -8.03 3.07 -11.67
N ALA A 92 -6.88 2.67 -11.09
CA ALA A 92 -6.40 3.19 -9.82
C ALA A 92 -6.25 4.72 -9.86
N LEU A 93 -5.57 5.25 -10.89
CA LEU A 93 -5.34 6.69 -11.09
C LEU A 93 -6.60 7.46 -11.44
N ALA A 94 -7.63 6.82 -12.01
CA ALA A 94 -8.93 7.46 -12.23
C ALA A 94 -9.69 7.65 -10.90
N ASN A 95 -9.50 6.73 -9.94
CA ASN A 95 -10.11 6.82 -8.60
C ASN A 95 -9.34 7.77 -7.67
N ASP A 96 -8.01 7.73 -7.73
CA ASP A 96 -7.13 8.59 -6.94
C ASP A 96 -5.94 9.04 -7.80
N ARG A 97 -5.93 10.33 -8.18
CA ARG A 97 -4.86 10.91 -9.00
C ARG A 97 -3.56 11.12 -8.25
N ASP A 98 -3.63 11.14 -6.93
CA ASP A 98 -2.49 11.37 -6.04
C ASP A 98 -1.89 10.05 -5.53
N ASP A 99 -2.39 8.89 -6.01
CA ASP A 99 -1.78 7.59 -5.75
C ASP A 99 -0.44 7.48 -6.49
N ASN A 100 0.63 7.93 -5.81
CA ASN A 100 1.96 7.94 -6.37
C ASN A 100 2.52 6.52 -6.59
N LEU A 101 2.06 5.52 -5.83
CA LEU A 101 2.48 4.13 -6.05
C LEU A 101 1.83 3.55 -7.31
N ALA A 102 0.54 3.84 -7.55
CA ALA A 102 -0.12 3.50 -8.82
C ALA A 102 0.58 4.17 -10.00
N ARG A 103 0.94 5.45 -9.87
CA ARG A 103 1.65 6.22 -10.89
C ARG A 103 3.02 5.62 -11.20
N LEU A 104 3.77 5.22 -10.16
CA LEU A 104 5.08 4.57 -10.30
C LEU A 104 4.99 3.31 -11.16
N TYR A 105 4.08 2.40 -10.79
CA TYR A 105 3.89 1.16 -11.53
C TYR A 105 3.26 1.37 -12.91
N TYR A 106 2.46 2.42 -13.08
CA TYR A 106 1.95 2.81 -14.39
C TYR A 106 3.08 3.24 -15.32
N GLY A 107 3.99 4.08 -14.84
CA GLY A 107 5.19 4.48 -15.57
C GLY A 107 6.07 3.30 -15.94
N LEU A 108 6.38 2.42 -14.99
CA LEU A 108 7.11 1.17 -15.22
C LEU A 108 6.42 0.30 -16.28
N THR A 109 5.10 0.18 -16.21
CA THR A 109 4.31 -0.60 -17.17
C THR A 109 4.39 -0.01 -18.57
N LEU A 110 4.29 1.31 -18.73
CA LEU A 110 4.45 1.99 -20.02
C LEU A 110 5.83 1.74 -20.63
N VAL A 111 6.88 1.79 -19.82
CA VAL A 111 8.24 1.45 -20.29
C VAL A 111 8.32 0.01 -20.83
N ARG A 112 7.75 -0.96 -20.11
CA ARG A 112 7.70 -2.38 -20.53
C ARG A 112 6.87 -2.58 -21.80
N LEU A 113 5.90 -1.72 -22.07
CA LEU A 113 5.06 -1.72 -23.27
C LEU A 113 5.65 -0.92 -24.45
N GLY A 114 6.84 -0.29 -24.28
CA GLY A 114 7.56 0.43 -25.33
C GLY A 114 7.33 1.95 -25.34
N ASP A 115 6.41 2.48 -24.50
CA ASP A 115 6.22 3.93 -24.35
C ASP A 115 7.16 4.49 -23.29
N SER A 116 8.47 4.42 -23.58
CA SER A 116 9.50 4.84 -22.62
C SER A 116 9.44 6.33 -22.29
N THR A 117 9.12 7.20 -23.26
CA THR A 117 9.10 8.65 -23.04
C THR A 117 8.04 9.05 -22.02
N ARG A 118 6.83 8.52 -22.15
CA ARG A 118 5.75 8.77 -21.21
C ARG A 118 6.01 8.04 -19.88
N GLY A 119 6.47 6.79 -19.97
CA GLY A 119 6.73 5.97 -18.78
C GLY A 119 7.74 6.60 -17.82
N LEU A 120 8.86 7.13 -18.34
CA LEU A 120 9.87 7.80 -17.52
C LEU A 120 9.32 9.05 -16.84
N LYS A 121 8.53 9.86 -17.53
CA LYS A 121 7.88 11.04 -16.92
C LYS A 121 6.94 10.67 -15.77
N GLU A 122 6.16 9.59 -15.93
CA GLU A 122 5.28 9.10 -14.86
C GLU A 122 6.10 8.58 -13.68
N ILE A 123 7.23 7.89 -13.91
CA ILE A 123 8.16 7.44 -12.86
C ILE A 123 8.72 8.63 -12.10
N GLU A 124 9.30 9.62 -12.78
CA GLU A 124 9.85 10.83 -12.16
C GLU A 124 8.80 11.57 -11.31
N SER A 125 7.60 11.76 -11.88
CA SER A 125 6.49 12.39 -11.15
C SER A 125 6.06 11.60 -9.91
N ALA A 126 6.03 10.28 -9.99
CA ALA A 126 5.68 9.41 -8.88
C ALA A 126 6.74 9.44 -7.77
N MET A 127 8.01 9.37 -8.15
CA MET A 127 9.13 9.45 -7.21
C MET A 127 9.14 10.79 -6.48
N GLN A 128 8.94 11.90 -7.19
CA GLN A 128 8.81 13.21 -6.57
C GLN A 128 7.63 13.24 -5.59
N GLY A 129 6.47 12.72 -5.95
CA GLY A 129 5.29 12.68 -5.08
C GLY A 129 5.51 11.82 -3.83
N ILE A 130 6.21 10.68 -3.94
CA ILE A 130 6.58 9.83 -2.79
C ILE A 130 7.57 10.59 -1.89
N HIS A 131 8.59 11.25 -2.47
CA HIS A 131 9.55 12.06 -1.73
C HIS A 131 8.84 13.15 -0.92
N ASP A 132 8.01 13.95 -1.57
CA ASP A 132 7.29 15.07 -0.94
C ASP A 132 6.36 14.58 0.18
N TRP A 133 5.73 13.42 0.00
CA TRP A 133 4.91 12.80 1.03
C TRP A 133 5.76 12.36 2.24
N LEU A 134 6.93 11.73 2.03
CA LEU A 134 7.84 11.34 3.11
C LEU A 134 8.38 12.56 3.88
N GLU A 135 8.74 13.64 3.19
CA GLU A 135 9.16 14.89 3.82
C GLU A 135 8.01 15.53 4.62
N TYR A 136 6.78 15.47 4.09
CA TYR A 136 5.60 15.93 4.81
C TYR A 136 5.38 15.13 6.09
N MET A 137 5.49 13.81 6.05
CA MET A 137 5.33 12.93 7.21
C MET A 137 6.37 13.22 8.29
N GLU A 138 7.65 13.34 7.93
CA GLU A 138 8.72 13.67 8.89
C GLU A 138 8.49 15.01 9.57
N ARG A 139 8.07 16.02 8.81
CA ARG A 139 7.85 17.38 9.33
C ARG A 139 6.62 17.49 10.22
N THR A 140 5.53 16.82 9.88
CA THR A 140 4.24 16.99 10.55
C THR A 140 4.02 16.01 11.69
N ARG A 141 4.73 14.86 11.67
CA ARG A 141 4.57 13.79 12.67
C ARG A 141 5.92 13.27 13.19
N PRO A 142 6.80 14.13 13.73
CA PRO A 142 8.17 13.74 14.10
C PRO A 142 8.23 12.65 15.17
N PHE A 143 7.20 12.52 16.02
CA PHE A 143 7.15 11.49 17.07
C PHE A 143 6.44 10.18 16.67
N GLN A 144 5.82 10.15 15.50
CA GLN A 144 5.09 9.00 14.96
C GLN A 144 5.56 8.64 13.54
N ALA A 145 6.53 9.38 13.00
CA ALA A 145 7.04 9.16 11.65
C ALA A 145 8.05 8.01 11.65
N PHE A 146 7.58 6.80 11.47
CA PHE A 146 8.43 5.62 11.29
C PHE A 146 8.79 5.36 9.82
N TRP A 147 8.33 6.24 8.91
CA TRP A 147 8.54 6.13 7.48
C TRP A 147 9.97 6.50 7.10
N ASP A 148 10.66 5.58 6.41
CA ASP A 148 12.01 5.79 5.88
C ASP A 148 13.00 6.42 6.88
N PRO A 149 13.17 5.86 8.10
CA PRO A 149 13.94 6.50 9.18
C PRO A 149 15.43 6.65 8.84
N LEU A 150 15.96 5.84 7.94
CA LEU A 150 17.34 5.93 7.45
C LEU A 150 17.47 6.79 6.18
N ARG A 151 16.37 7.38 5.71
CA ARG A 151 16.28 8.18 4.48
C ARG A 151 16.77 7.44 3.23
N GLU A 152 16.66 6.12 3.19
CA GLU A 152 17.12 5.31 2.04
C GLU A 152 16.28 5.59 0.80
N ILE A 153 14.95 5.65 0.96
CA ILE A 153 14.01 5.95 -0.13
C ILE A 153 14.25 7.36 -0.64
N ARG A 154 14.28 8.36 0.26
CA ARG A 154 14.47 9.77 -0.12
C ARG A 154 15.79 9.99 -0.83
N LYS A 155 16.89 9.45 -0.30
CA LYS A 155 18.21 9.57 -0.93
C LYS A 155 18.28 8.92 -2.31
N THR A 156 17.63 7.78 -2.51
CA THR A 156 17.56 7.14 -3.83
C THR A 156 16.82 8.05 -4.81
N ILE A 157 15.67 8.59 -4.42
CA ILE A 157 14.88 9.50 -5.25
C ILE A 157 15.69 10.78 -5.56
N GLU A 158 16.27 11.43 -4.56
CA GLU A 158 17.11 12.63 -4.72
C GLU A 158 18.24 12.38 -5.73
N ASN A 159 18.96 11.25 -5.58
CA ASN A 159 20.03 10.88 -6.48
C ASN A 159 19.57 10.68 -7.94
N ASP A 160 18.35 10.21 -8.16
CA ASP A 160 17.83 9.95 -9.50
C ASP A 160 17.27 11.22 -10.14
N LEU A 161 16.59 12.07 -9.37
CA LEU A 161 16.05 13.34 -9.84
C LEU A 161 17.14 14.38 -10.12
N ASP A 162 18.28 14.33 -9.41
CA ASP A 162 19.42 15.22 -9.62
C ASP A 162 20.23 14.86 -10.89
N LYS A 163 20.04 13.65 -11.43
CA LYS A 163 20.73 13.23 -12.66
C LYS A 163 20.12 13.90 -13.88
N THR A 164 20.94 14.63 -14.61
CA THR A 164 20.53 15.30 -15.87
C THR A 164 19.91 14.28 -16.85
N PRO A 165 18.67 14.49 -17.35
CA PRO A 165 18.06 13.63 -18.34
C PRO A 165 18.92 13.56 -19.62
N GLY A 166 19.23 12.36 -20.10
CA GLY A 166 19.83 12.22 -21.43
C GLY A 166 20.96 11.20 -21.62
N LYS A 167 21.36 10.46 -20.59
CA LYS A 167 22.31 9.35 -20.75
C LYS A 167 21.59 8.02 -20.57
N ASP A 168 21.81 7.06 -21.48
CA ASP A 168 21.16 5.73 -21.44
C ASP A 168 21.34 5.01 -20.09
N LEU A 169 22.51 5.15 -19.47
CA LEU A 169 22.81 4.65 -18.12
C LEU A 169 21.88 5.27 -17.03
N GLY A 170 21.49 6.52 -17.18
CA GLY A 170 20.55 7.17 -16.25
C GLY A 170 19.15 6.59 -16.33
N ARG A 171 18.70 6.18 -17.53
CA ARG A 171 17.37 5.60 -17.75
C ARG A 171 17.25 4.21 -17.12
N GLU A 172 18.25 3.35 -17.31
CA GLU A 172 18.23 2.00 -16.75
C GLU A 172 18.27 2.03 -15.22
N ASN A 173 19.07 2.91 -14.64
CA ASN A 173 19.14 3.11 -13.20
C ASN A 173 17.78 3.61 -12.64
N LEU A 174 17.18 4.61 -13.27
CA LEU A 174 15.87 5.13 -12.86
C LEU A 174 14.78 4.04 -12.84
N ILE A 175 14.77 3.15 -13.84
CA ILE A 175 13.82 2.03 -13.90
C ILE A 175 14.11 1.03 -12.77
N ALA A 176 15.37 0.68 -12.54
CA ALA A 176 15.77 -0.26 -11.49
C ALA A 176 15.46 0.30 -10.09
N ASP A 177 15.76 1.58 -9.87
CA ASP A 177 15.48 2.26 -8.61
C ASP A 177 13.98 2.44 -8.38
N ALA A 178 13.18 2.67 -9.44
CA ALA A 178 11.72 2.68 -9.36
C ALA A 178 11.14 1.31 -9.01
N GLU A 179 11.65 0.21 -9.57
CA GLU A 179 11.25 -1.15 -9.21
C GLU A 179 11.63 -1.48 -7.75
N TRP A 180 12.83 -1.11 -7.34
CA TRP A 180 13.29 -1.25 -5.96
C TRP A 180 12.39 -0.45 -5.01
N LEU A 181 12.09 0.81 -5.33
CA LEU A 181 11.22 1.69 -4.54
C LEU A 181 9.83 1.09 -4.33
N GLY A 182 9.21 0.57 -5.40
CA GLY A 182 7.90 -0.06 -5.30
C GLY A 182 7.88 -1.25 -4.35
N ASN A 183 8.93 -2.09 -4.35
CA ASN A 183 9.08 -3.20 -3.42
C ASN A 183 9.42 -2.73 -2.00
N LYS A 184 10.25 -1.69 -1.87
CA LYS A 184 10.64 -1.10 -0.59
C LYS A 184 9.44 -0.52 0.15
N MET A 185 8.50 0.13 -0.56
CA MET A 185 7.28 0.69 0.03
C MET A 185 6.43 -0.38 0.73
N GLU A 186 6.28 -1.59 0.18
CA GLU A 186 5.54 -2.67 0.87
C GLU A 186 6.22 -3.06 2.20
N THR A 187 7.54 -3.13 2.19
CA THR A 187 8.31 -3.42 3.41
C THR A 187 8.18 -2.30 4.44
N GLU A 188 8.20 -1.05 4.00
CA GLU A 188 8.03 0.12 4.90
C GLU A 188 6.62 0.16 5.50
N ILE A 189 5.57 -0.10 4.70
CA ILE A 189 4.19 -0.20 5.20
C ILE A 189 4.10 -1.25 6.31
N GLU A 190 4.74 -2.42 6.14
CA GLU A 190 4.69 -3.47 7.16
C GLU A 190 5.48 -3.09 8.42
N LYS A 191 6.64 -2.43 8.28
CA LYS A 191 7.43 -1.94 9.43
C LYS A 191 6.64 -0.91 10.23
N VAL A 192 6.08 0.10 9.56
CA VAL A 192 5.27 1.15 10.22
C VAL A 192 4.11 0.52 10.96
N ARG A 193 3.38 -0.41 10.35
CA ARG A 193 2.28 -1.15 10.98
C ARG A 193 2.72 -1.92 12.23
N GLN A 194 3.91 -2.50 12.23
CA GLN A 194 4.46 -3.19 13.40
C GLN A 194 4.89 -2.22 14.50
N ASP A 195 5.45 -1.06 14.14
CA ASP A 195 5.85 -0.01 15.09
C ASP A 195 4.65 0.62 15.78
N GLU A 196 3.57 0.90 15.02
CA GLU A 196 2.27 1.32 15.54
C GLU A 196 1.74 0.36 16.60
N ARG A 197 1.72 -0.94 16.26
CA ARG A 197 1.25 -1.98 17.18
C ARG A 197 2.07 -2.00 18.45
N ARG A 198 3.41 -1.98 18.33
CA ARG A 198 4.33 -1.94 19.50
C ARG A 198 4.13 -0.69 20.35
N GLN A 199 3.86 0.45 19.72
CA GLN A 199 3.58 1.69 20.45
C GLN A 199 2.25 1.59 21.20
N TYR A 200 1.19 1.10 20.56
CA TYR A 200 -0.10 0.88 21.19
C TYR A 200 -0.01 -0.06 22.40
N GLU A 201 0.73 -1.18 22.28
CA GLU A 201 0.96 -2.12 23.37
C GLU A 201 1.68 -1.44 24.55
N ARG A 202 2.74 -0.68 24.29
CA ARG A 202 3.45 0.09 25.35
C ARG A 202 2.57 1.10 26.06
N ASP A 203 1.74 1.82 25.31
CA ASP A 203 0.83 2.83 25.86
C ASP A 203 -0.30 2.18 26.67
N PHE A 204 -0.78 1.03 26.24
CA PHE A 204 -1.77 0.23 26.97
C PHE A 204 -1.21 -0.28 28.30
N ASP A 205 0.01 -0.79 28.31
CA ASP A 205 0.69 -1.27 29.52
C ASP A 205 0.96 -0.13 30.50
N ARG A 206 1.38 1.04 30.01
CA ARG A 206 1.55 2.24 30.85
C ARG A 206 0.25 2.67 31.54
N ARG A 207 -0.90 2.56 30.85
CA ARG A 207 -2.20 2.93 31.42
C ARG A 207 -2.70 1.93 32.47
N ARG A 208 -2.27 0.66 32.39
CA ARG A 208 -2.63 -0.37 33.37
C ARG A 208 -1.95 -0.20 34.73
N GLY A 209 -0.85 0.54 34.82
CA GLY A 209 -0.06 0.69 36.05
C GLY A 209 0.65 -0.61 36.45
N PRO A 210 1.61 -0.57 37.37
CA PRO A 210 2.16 -1.77 37.93
C PRO A 210 1.06 -2.53 38.67
N SER A 211 0.81 -3.79 38.32
CA SER A 211 -0.03 -4.67 39.09
C SER A 211 0.59 -4.79 40.49
N VAL A 212 0.04 -4.10 41.48
CA VAL A 212 0.43 -4.29 42.88
C VAL A 212 -0.04 -5.69 43.24
N GLY A 213 0.91 -6.64 43.21
CA GLY A 213 0.69 -7.95 43.76
C GLY A 213 0.48 -7.78 45.26
N ILE A 214 -0.76 -7.81 45.71
CA ILE A 214 -1.06 -7.96 47.14
C ILE A 214 -0.67 -9.38 47.48
N GLY A 215 0.57 -9.54 47.96
CA GLY A 215 1.02 -10.76 48.61
C GLY A 215 0.24 -10.94 49.89
N ILE A 216 -0.79 -11.75 49.86
CA ILE A 216 -1.42 -12.26 51.11
C ILE A 216 -0.49 -13.31 51.62
N GLY A 217 0.39 -12.90 52.55
CA GLY A 217 1.17 -13.85 53.37
C GLY A 217 0.24 -14.50 54.39
N PHE A 218 0.20 -15.83 54.38
CA PHE A 218 -0.31 -16.66 55.49
C PHE A 218 0.86 -17.18 56.30
#